data_4314ea6da0855cd5a64f3206445ac9f9
#
_entry.id   4314ea6da0855cd5a64f3206445ac9f9
#
_cell.length_a   1.000
_cell.length_b   1.000
_cell.length_c   1.000
_cell.angle_alpha   90.00
_cell.angle_beta   90.00
_cell.angle_gamma   90.00
#
_symmetry.space_group_name_H-M   'P 1'
#
loop_
_entity.id
_entity.type
_entity.pdbx_description
1 polymer ?
#
loop_
_entity_poly.entity_id
_entity_poly.type
_entity_poly.pdbx_seq_one_letter_code
_entity_poly.pdbx_strand_id
1 'polypeptide(L)'
;DNNAIRLQNTGNDYNTIVPVEILPYLRGEKGLVDTDWQDEIFRTAGMQNHSVSVSGGSQKVKYYASVDYLSQDGVIINSDFTRYSSRFNLDVTEGIFKFGLSLNPSVTIENAVNADGAYNKDGGGIIASALHSAPIFPVYNADGSFCFAQNAWSPDTQTTLEDGSIKKGNSQTQVWNP
;
A
#
# COMPACT_ATOMS: atom_id res chain seq x y z
N ASP A 1 5.71 -32.08 11.56
CA ASP A 1 5.02 -31.43 10.46
C ASP A 1 3.64 -32.07 10.27
N ASN A 2 2.58 -31.33 10.56
CA ASN A 2 1.21 -31.86 10.59
C ASN A 2 0.73 -32.36 9.22
N ASN A 3 1.25 -31.85 8.11
CA ASN A 3 0.91 -32.32 6.79
C ASN A 3 1.59 -33.64 6.43
N ALA A 4 2.84 -33.81 6.84
CA ALA A 4 3.53 -35.10 6.67
C ALA A 4 2.83 -36.22 7.44
N ILE A 5 2.34 -35.93 8.65
CA ILE A 5 1.59 -36.87 9.46
C ILE A 5 0.24 -37.23 8.83
N ARG A 6 -0.48 -36.24 8.28
CA ARG A 6 -1.76 -36.48 7.56
C ARG A 6 -1.56 -37.34 6.32
N LEU A 7 -0.48 -37.07 5.55
CA LEU A 7 -0.14 -37.83 4.34
C LEU A 7 0.25 -39.27 4.64
N GLN A 8 1.02 -39.52 5.71
CA GLN A 8 1.34 -40.87 6.18
C GLN A 8 0.08 -41.65 6.58
N ASN A 9 -0.89 -40.97 7.20
CA ASN A 9 -2.12 -41.61 7.67
C ASN A 9 -3.16 -41.88 6.56
N THR A 10 -3.09 -41.17 5.44
CA THR A 10 -4.05 -41.31 4.33
C THR A 10 -3.52 -42.16 3.17
N GLY A 11 -2.22 -42.53 3.17
CA GLY A 11 -1.58 -43.27 2.10
C GLY A 11 -1.49 -42.53 0.77
N ASN A 12 -1.78 -41.23 0.75
CA ASN A 12 -1.70 -40.39 -0.44
C ASN A 12 -0.27 -39.90 -0.68
N ASP A 13 0.11 -39.82 -1.93
CA ASP A 13 1.39 -39.26 -2.33
C ASP A 13 1.40 -37.76 -2.05
N TYR A 14 2.52 -37.26 -1.53
CA TYR A 14 2.78 -35.85 -1.27
C TYR A 14 2.54 -34.97 -2.50
N ASN A 15 2.88 -35.48 -3.68
CA ASN A 15 2.74 -34.78 -4.94
C ASN A 15 1.28 -34.57 -5.41
N THR A 16 0.30 -35.24 -4.80
CA THR A 16 -1.11 -35.13 -5.21
C THR A 16 -1.91 -34.15 -4.36
N ILE A 17 -1.40 -33.72 -3.21
CA ILE A 17 -2.14 -32.86 -2.26
C ILE A 17 -1.52 -31.47 -2.15
N VAL A 18 -0.23 -31.34 -2.42
CA VAL A 18 0.52 -30.10 -2.31
C VAL A 18 0.64 -29.44 -3.68
N PRO A 19 0.34 -28.15 -3.82
CA PRO A 19 0.58 -27.41 -5.04
C PRO A 19 2.04 -27.57 -5.50
N VAL A 20 2.24 -27.74 -6.79
CA VAL A 20 3.56 -28.01 -7.37
C VAL A 20 4.59 -26.92 -7.05
N GLU A 21 4.13 -25.70 -6.91
CA GLU A 21 4.93 -24.51 -6.57
C GLU A 21 5.55 -24.61 -5.17
N ILE A 22 4.94 -25.37 -4.26
CA ILE A 22 5.41 -25.53 -2.88
C ILE A 22 6.38 -26.71 -2.74
N LEU A 23 6.36 -27.66 -3.66
CA LEU A 23 7.18 -28.87 -3.57
C LEU A 23 8.69 -28.58 -3.44
N PRO A 24 9.30 -27.61 -4.18
CA PRO A 24 10.70 -27.27 -4.01
C PRO A 24 11.04 -26.79 -2.60
N TYR A 25 10.16 -25.99 -1.99
CA TYR A 25 10.33 -25.48 -0.61
C TYR A 25 10.27 -26.60 0.42
N LEU A 26 9.36 -27.55 0.25
CA LEU A 26 9.25 -28.72 1.12
C LEU A 26 10.43 -29.67 1.01
N ARG A 27 11.08 -29.70 -0.16
CA ARG A 27 12.32 -30.48 -0.39
C ARG A 27 13.57 -29.76 0.13
N GLY A 28 13.44 -28.51 0.60
CA GLY A 28 14.55 -27.70 1.10
C GLY A 28 15.52 -27.28 -0.02
N GLU A 29 15.03 -27.10 -1.24
CA GLU A 29 15.82 -26.58 -2.35
C GLU A 29 16.26 -25.15 -2.04
N LYS A 30 17.47 -24.78 -2.48
CA LYS A 30 18.06 -23.46 -2.24
C LYS A 30 17.83 -22.53 -3.41
N GLY A 31 17.84 -21.22 -3.13
CA GLY A 31 17.72 -20.19 -4.16
C GLY A 31 16.31 -20.01 -4.67
N LEU A 32 15.32 -20.45 -3.90
CA LEU A 32 13.91 -20.23 -4.16
C LEU A 32 13.51 -18.78 -3.83
N VAL A 33 12.40 -18.35 -4.40
CA VAL A 33 11.82 -17.04 -4.11
C VAL A 33 11.38 -16.99 -2.64
N ASP A 34 11.71 -15.91 -1.97
CA ASP A 34 11.32 -15.62 -0.59
C ASP A 34 11.06 -14.11 -0.48
N THR A 35 9.88 -13.69 -0.92
CA THR A 35 9.50 -12.29 -1.00
C THR A 35 9.00 -11.81 0.36
N ASP A 36 9.65 -10.80 0.92
CA ASP A 36 9.10 -10.05 2.05
C ASP A 36 8.15 -8.96 1.52
N TRP A 37 6.88 -9.29 1.47
CA TRP A 37 5.84 -8.39 0.98
C TRP A 37 5.70 -7.11 1.79
N GLN A 38 6.11 -7.12 3.05
CA GLN A 38 6.09 -5.91 3.87
C GLN A 38 7.21 -4.96 3.45
N ASP A 39 8.40 -5.46 3.18
CA ASP A 39 9.51 -4.65 2.65
C ASP A 39 9.18 -4.06 1.27
N GLU A 40 8.39 -4.76 0.46
CA GLU A 40 7.97 -4.28 -0.86
C GLU A 40 6.97 -3.13 -0.81
N ILE A 41 6.11 -3.07 0.20
CA ILE A 41 5.06 -2.05 0.30
C ILE A 41 5.41 -0.91 1.26
N PHE A 42 6.31 -1.14 2.22
CA PHE A 42 6.71 -0.12 3.17
C PHE A 42 8.03 0.54 2.78
N ARG A 43 8.11 1.82 3.05
CA ARG A 43 9.35 2.59 2.86
C ARG A 43 9.61 3.52 4.03
N THR A 44 10.87 3.92 4.20
CA THR A 44 11.19 5.06 5.05
C THR A 44 10.63 6.32 4.41
N ALA A 45 9.73 6.99 5.11
CA ALA A 45 9.04 8.17 4.62
C ALA A 45 9.71 9.45 5.11
N GLY A 46 9.95 10.37 4.19
CA GLY A 46 10.47 11.70 4.48
C GLY A 46 9.35 12.70 4.79
N MET A 47 9.65 13.67 5.64
CA MET A 47 8.78 14.82 5.85
C MET A 47 9.63 16.09 5.85
N GLN A 48 9.14 17.12 5.18
CA GLN A 48 9.75 18.43 5.19
C GLN A 48 8.69 19.52 5.37
N ASN A 49 9.02 20.52 6.18
CA ASN A 49 8.17 21.66 6.41
C ASN A 49 9.00 22.94 6.32
N HIS A 50 8.60 23.83 5.45
CA HIS A 50 9.24 25.12 5.24
C HIS A 50 8.23 26.22 5.50
N SER A 51 8.60 27.17 6.33
CA SER A 51 7.76 28.32 6.66
C SER A 51 8.58 29.60 6.57
N VAL A 52 8.02 30.57 5.89
CA VAL A 52 8.60 31.92 5.83
C VAL A 52 7.52 32.91 6.22
N SER A 53 7.87 33.84 7.10
CA SER A 53 6.94 34.88 7.52
C SER A 53 7.61 36.24 7.58
N VAL A 54 6.81 37.27 7.36
CA VAL A 54 7.19 38.67 7.51
C VAL A 54 6.09 39.40 8.28
N SER A 55 6.49 40.24 9.17
CA SER A 55 5.55 41.10 9.89
C SER A 55 6.16 42.51 10.06
N GLY A 56 5.31 43.49 10.13
CA GLY A 56 5.74 44.85 10.32
C GLY A 56 4.56 45.78 10.55
N GLY A 57 4.86 47.05 10.68
CA GLY A 57 3.81 48.00 10.80
C GLY A 57 4.23 49.30 11.48
N SER A 58 3.25 50.17 11.66
CA SER A 58 3.32 51.44 12.36
C SER A 58 2.17 51.53 13.38
N GLN A 59 1.99 52.69 13.98
CA GLN A 59 0.82 52.94 14.85
C GLN A 59 -0.51 52.86 14.10
N LYS A 60 -0.50 53.10 12.76
CA LYS A 60 -1.71 53.10 11.93
C LYS A 60 -1.91 51.83 11.14
N VAL A 61 -0.85 51.11 10.80
CA VAL A 61 -0.90 49.92 9.93
C VAL A 61 -0.08 48.83 10.56
N LYS A 62 -0.65 47.62 10.65
CA LYS A 62 0.06 46.41 11.04
C LYS A 62 -0.21 45.36 10.01
N TYR A 63 0.81 44.61 9.66
CA TYR A 63 0.67 43.48 8.71
C TYR A 63 1.47 42.29 9.17
N TYR A 64 0.98 41.15 8.78
CA TYR A 64 1.64 39.84 8.87
C TYR A 64 1.35 39.06 7.62
N ALA A 65 2.38 38.46 7.04
CA ALA A 65 2.24 37.54 5.94
C ALA A 65 3.12 36.29 6.18
N SER A 66 2.60 35.11 5.90
CA SER A 66 3.38 33.87 5.90
C SER A 66 3.02 32.99 4.72
N VAL A 67 3.99 32.17 4.32
CA VAL A 67 3.82 31.08 3.35
C VAL A 67 4.43 29.83 3.96
N ASP A 68 3.68 28.75 3.92
CA ASP A 68 4.07 27.48 4.50
C ASP A 68 3.94 26.38 3.44
N TYR A 69 4.95 25.54 3.35
CA TYR A 69 5.01 24.35 2.49
C TYR A 69 5.26 23.14 3.36
N LEU A 70 4.36 22.18 3.34
CA LEU A 70 4.51 20.87 3.97
C LEU A 70 4.46 19.80 2.88
N SER A 71 5.47 18.94 2.87
CA SER A 71 5.50 17.73 2.06
C SER A 71 5.80 16.54 2.95
N GLN A 72 5.01 15.50 2.84
CA GLN A 72 5.13 14.29 3.63
C GLN A 72 4.91 13.08 2.73
N ASP A 73 5.93 12.26 2.59
CA ASP A 73 5.77 10.95 1.98
C ASP A 73 5.04 10.01 2.94
N GLY A 74 4.22 9.14 2.40
CA GLY A 74 3.60 8.07 3.19
C GLY A 74 4.56 6.89 3.38
N VAL A 75 4.40 6.16 4.46
CA VAL A 75 5.16 4.93 4.73
C VAL A 75 4.80 3.78 3.79
N ILE A 76 3.64 3.86 3.14
CA ILE A 76 3.23 2.95 2.08
C ILE A 76 3.61 3.58 0.74
N ILE A 77 4.18 2.79 -0.17
CA ILE A 77 4.52 3.27 -1.51
C ILE A 77 3.31 3.88 -2.21
N ASN A 78 3.55 4.84 -3.13
CA ASN A 78 2.51 5.57 -3.87
C ASN A 78 1.53 6.38 -3.00
N SER A 79 1.91 6.67 -1.75
CA SER A 79 1.16 7.61 -0.91
C SER A 79 2.01 8.83 -0.58
N ASP A 80 1.43 10.01 -0.70
CA ASP A 80 2.07 11.28 -0.36
C ASP A 80 1.03 12.35 -0.06
N PHE A 81 1.48 13.34 0.68
CA PHE A 81 0.67 14.48 1.08
C PHE A 81 1.50 15.75 0.91
N THR A 82 0.95 16.73 0.19
CA THR A 82 1.56 18.03 0.04
C THR A 82 0.56 19.13 0.36
N ARG A 83 0.94 20.08 1.17
CA ARG A 83 0.11 21.23 1.52
C ARG A 83 0.86 22.54 1.35
N TYR A 84 0.25 23.43 0.61
CA TYR A 84 0.61 24.83 0.51
C TYR A 84 -0.38 25.65 1.30
N SER A 85 0.08 26.48 2.21
CA SER A 85 -0.77 27.40 2.94
C SER A 85 -0.15 28.78 3.03
N SER A 86 -0.99 29.79 3.09
CA SER A 86 -0.53 31.15 3.34
C SER A 86 -1.47 31.85 4.29
N ARG A 87 -0.95 32.81 4.98
CA ARG A 87 -1.72 33.69 5.87
C ARG A 87 -1.35 35.13 5.58
N PHE A 88 -2.36 35.96 5.48
CA PHE A 88 -2.20 37.38 5.34
C PHE A 88 -3.15 38.10 6.29
N ASN A 89 -2.61 38.92 7.18
CA ASN A 89 -3.36 39.78 8.09
C ASN A 89 -2.95 41.23 7.87
N LEU A 90 -3.93 42.12 7.80
CA LEU A 90 -3.73 43.53 7.69
C LEU A 90 -4.71 44.26 8.61
N ASP A 91 -4.18 45.10 9.48
CA ASP A 91 -4.95 46.00 10.34
C ASP A 91 -4.58 47.46 10.04
N VAL A 92 -5.57 48.28 9.74
CA VAL A 92 -5.42 49.69 9.46
C VAL A 92 -6.31 50.49 10.39
N THR A 93 -5.73 51.49 11.04
CA THR A 93 -6.46 52.45 11.88
C THR A 93 -6.21 53.85 11.38
N GLU A 94 -7.27 54.53 10.97
CA GLU A 94 -7.19 55.93 10.52
C GLU A 94 -8.32 56.74 11.17
N GLY A 95 -7.95 57.57 12.11
CA GLY A 95 -8.90 58.36 12.89
C GLY A 95 -9.85 57.45 13.69
N ILE A 96 -11.13 57.54 13.38
CA ILE A 96 -12.18 56.72 14.01
C ILE A 96 -12.43 55.41 13.30
N PHE A 97 -11.83 55.20 12.11
CA PHE A 97 -12.04 54.03 11.30
C PHE A 97 -10.97 52.96 11.60
N LYS A 98 -11.43 51.71 11.74
CA LYS A 98 -10.60 50.53 11.85
C LYS A 98 -11.00 49.52 10.76
N PHE A 99 -10.02 49.07 10.00
CA PHE A 99 -10.20 48.06 8.96
C PHE A 99 -9.28 46.90 9.24
N GLY A 100 -9.82 45.68 9.22
CA GLY A 100 -9.07 44.43 9.39
C GLY A 100 -9.36 43.48 8.22
N LEU A 101 -8.32 42.89 7.68
CA LEU A 101 -8.40 41.82 6.65
C LEU A 101 -7.59 40.64 7.16
N SER A 102 -8.20 39.45 7.12
CA SER A 102 -7.52 38.19 7.40
C SER A 102 -7.85 37.15 6.30
N LEU A 103 -6.82 36.66 5.65
CA LEU A 103 -6.93 35.65 4.59
C LEU A 103 -6.04 34.46 4.95
N ASN A 104 -6.56 33.24 4.81
CA ASN A 104 -5.85 32.00 5.13
C ASN A 104 -6.13 30.93 4.03
N PRO A 105 -5.72 31.14 2.77
CA PRO A 105 -5.87 30.13 1.75
C PRO A 105 -4.93 28.96 1.97
N SER A 106 -5.42 27.75 1.64
CA SER A 106 -4.59 26.56 1.61
C SER A 106 -5.03 25.63 0.47
N VAL A 107 -4.05 24.91 -0.09
CA VAL A 107 -4.26 23.87 -1.09
C VAL A 107 -3.57 22.62 -0.60
N THR A 108 -4.28 21.51 -0.63
CA THR A 108 -3.77 20.19 -0.28
C THR A 108 -3.85 19.30 -1.52
N ILE A 109 -2.77 18.60 -1.77
CA ILE A 109 -2.67 17.55 -2.79
C ILE A 109 -2.33 16.27 -2.04
N GLU A 110 -3.12 15.23 -2.22
CA GLU A 110 -2.94 13.96 -1.55
C GLU A 110 -3.08 12.83 -2.57
N ASN A 111 -2.10 11.95 -2.60
CA ASN A 111 -2.17 10.66 -3.23
C ASN A 111 -2.31 9.63 -2.11
N ALA A 112 -3.45 8.96 -2.07
CA ALA A 112 -3.73 7.97 -1.05
C ALA A 112 -3.91 6.60 -1.68
N VAL A 113 -3.29 5.60 -1.08
CA VAL A 113 -3.56 4.20 -1.39
C VAL A 113 -4.60 3.65 -0.43
N ASN A 114 -5.38 2.68 -0.88
CA ASN A 114 -6.31 1.97 0.00
C ASN A 114 -5.50 1.09 0.97
N ALA A 115 -5.13 1.65 2.12
CA ALA A 115 -4.33 0.95 3.12
C ALA A 115 -5.17 -0.05 3.92
N ASP A 116 -6.41 0.36 4.27
CA ASP A 116 -7.33 -0.38 5.12
C ASP A 116 -8.47 -0.98 4.29
N GLY A 117 -8.62 -2.25 4.35
CA GLY A 117 -9.73 -2.96 3.76
C GLY A 117 -9.84 -4.34 4.37
N ALA A 118 -11.05 -4.77 4.72
CA ALA A 118 -11.27 -6.17 4.99
C ALA A 118 -10.92 -6.95 3.71
N TYR A 119 -10.18 -8.02 3.85
CA TYR A 119 -9.93 -8.95 2.75
C TYR A 119 -11.27 -9.53 2.31
N ASN A 120 -11.84 -8.90 1.31
CA ASN A 120 -13.14 -9.26 0.75
C ASN A 120 -13.00 -9.55 -0.75
N LYS A 121 -14.12 -9.72 -1.43
CA LYS A 121 -14.17 -10.02 -2.87
C LYS A 121 -13.46 -8.97 -3.75
N ASP A 122 -13.23 -7.78 -3.23
CA ASP A 122 -12.64 -6.66 -3.95
C ASP A 122 -11.13 -6.48 -3.65
N GLY A 123 -10.49 -7.47 -3.01
CA GLY A 123 -9.04 -7.54 -2.82
C GLY A 123 -8.50 -6.95 -1.52
N GLY A 124 -9.31 -6.30 -0.71
CA GLY A 124 -8.83 -5.67 0.54
C GLY A 124 -7.89 -4.48 0.29
N GLY A 125 -7.33 -3.94 1.38
CA GLY A 125 -6.30 -2.92 1.31
C GLY A 125 -4.91 -3.50 1.05
N ILE A 126 -3.96 -2.66 0.68
CA ILE A 126 -2.58 -3.08 0.35
C ILE A 126 -1.90 -3.81 1.52
N ILE A 127 -2.16 -3.39 2.77
CA ILE A 127 -1.61 -4.04 3.97
C ILE A 127 -2.17 -5.46 4.12
N ALA A 128 -3.49 -5.62 3.97
CA ALA A 128 -4.11 -6.94 4.04
C ALA A 128 -3.59 -7.86 2.92
N SER A 129 -3.42 -7.32 1.71
CA SER A 129 -2.86 -8.05 0.58
C SER A 129 -1.43 -8.53 0.87
N ALA A 130 -0.56 -7.66 1.40
CA ALA A 130 0.81 -8.03 1.74
C ALA A 130 0.88 -9.09 2.85
N LEU A 131 0.02 -8.98 3.88
CA LEU A 131 -0.02 -9.96 4.98
C LEU A 131 -0.56 -11.34 4.55
N HIS A 132 -1.39 -11.37 3.52
CA HIS A 132 -1.96 -12.62 2.99
C HIS A 132 -1.17 -13.20 1.82
N SER A 133 -0.29 -12.41 1.19
CA SER A 133 0.53 -12.88 0.08
C SER A 133 1.59 -13.87 0.55
N ALA A 134 1.70 -14.97 -0.15
CA ALA A 134 2.69 -15.97 0.19
C ALA A 134 4.09 -15.56 -0.30
N PRO A 135 5.15 -15.79 0.50
CA PRO A 135 6.52 -15.40 0.13
C PRO A 135 7.08 -16.15 -1.07
N ILE A 136 6.46 -17.24 -1.48
CA ILE A 136 6.87 -18.04 -2.64
C ILE A 136 6.60 -17.37 -4.00
N PHE A 137 5.88 -16.26 -4.02
CA PHE A 137 5.60 -15.53 -5.25
C PHE A 137 6.57 -14.37 -5.43
N PRO A 138 7.19 -14.23 -6.62
CA PRO A 138 8.02 -13.08 -6.92
C PRO A 138 7.17 -11.83 -7.15
N VAL A 139 7.72 -10.65 -6.91
CA VAL A 139 7.07 -9.38 -7.26
C VAL A 139 6.93 -9.23 -8.76
N TYR A 140 7.95 -9.63 -9.50
CA TYR A 140 8.02 -9.51 -10.96
C TYR A 140 8.21 -10.86 -11.64
N ASN A 141 7.58 -11.02 -12.78
CA ASN A 141 7.84 -12.10 -13.72
C ASN A 141 9.22 -11.89 -14.41
N ALA A 142 9.70 -12.91 -15.10
CA ALA A 142 10.96 -12.86 -15.84
C ALA A 142 10.99 -11.79 -16.96
N ASP A 143 9.83 -11.38 -17.46
CA ASP A 143 9.66 -10.32 -18.46
C ASP A 143 9.56 -8.91 -17.87
N GLY A 144 9.65 -8.77 -16.54
CA GLY A 144 9.55 -7.50 -15.82
C GLY A 144 8.13 -7.03 -15.54
N SER A 145 7.10 -7.76 -15.93
CA SER A 145 5.72 -7.48 -15.54
C SER A 145 5.46 -7.89 -14.10
N PHE A 146 4.47 -7.27 -13.44
CA PHE A 146 4.07 -7.70 -12.10
C PHE A 146 3.55 -9.13 -12.12
N CYS A 147 3.99 -9.92 -11.13
CA CYS A 147 3.50 -11.27 -10.94
C CYS A 147 2.12 -11.22 -10.26
N PHE A 148 1.11 -11.70 -10.96
CA PHE A 148 -0.24 -11.88 -10.42
C PHE A 148 -0.45 -13.36 -10.14
N ALA A 149 -0.33 -13.77 -8.88
CA ALA A 149 -0.64 -15.12 -8.46
C ALA A 149 -2.17 -15.29 -8.38
N GLN A 150 -2.80 -15.62 -9.48
CA GLN A 150 -4.20 -16.00 -9.47
C GLN A 150 -4.35 -17.43 -8.96
N ASN A 151 -5.09 -17.59 -7.84
CA ASN A 151 -5.59 -18.88 -7.37
C ASN A 151 -4.54 -19.93 -6.98
N ALA A 152 -3.36 -19.52 -6.58
CA ALA A 152 -2.28 -20.45 -6.25
C ALA A 152 -2.58 -21.39 -5.05
N TRP A 153 -3.55 -21.05 -4.24
CA TRP A 153 -3.84 -21.77 -2.98
C TRP A 153 -5.15 -22.53 -2.95
N SER A 154 -5.96 -22.44 -3.99
CA SER A 154 -7.17 -23.26 -4.05
C SER A 154 -6.85 -24.60 -4.69
N PRO A 155 -6.93 -25.69 -3.95
CA PRO A 155 -6.79 -27.04 -4.53
C PRO A 155 -7.82 -27.31 -5.62
N ASP A 156 -8.85 -26.46 -5.74
CA ASP A 156 -9.92 -26.56 -6.73
C ASP A 156 -9.72 -25.66 -7.94
N THR A 157 -8.60 -24.93 -8.07
CA THR A 157 -8.52 -23.88 -9.09
C THR A 157 -8.30 -24.35 -10.50
N GLN A 158 -7.59 -25.43 -10.71
CA GLN A 158 -7.54 -26.12 -11.99
C GLN A 158 -7.19 -27.58 -11.77
N THR A 159 -8.17 -28.40 -11.51
CA THR A 159 -7.97 -29.85 -11.55
C THR A 159 -8.28 -30.32 -12.97
N THR A 160 -7.27 -30.82 -13.68
CA THR A 160 -7.49 -31.54 -14.91
C THR A 160 -8.10 -32.89 -14.51
N LEU A 161 -9.35 -33.10 -14.89
CA LEU A 161 -10.03 -34.35 -14.65
C LEU A 161 -9.45 -35.44 -15.58
N GLU A 162 -9.68 -36.71 -15.26
CA GLU A 162 -9.20 -37.85 -16.06
C GLU A 162 -9.69 -37.80 -17.52
N ASP A 163 -10.76 -37.09 -17.82
CA ASP A 163 -11.31 -36.86 -19.16
C ASP A 163 -10.64 -35.69 -19.90
N GLY A 164 -9.63 -35.04 -19.30
CA GLY A 164 -8.93 -33.90 -19.86
C GLY A 164 -9.66 -32.55 -19.68
N SER A 165 -10.82 -32.53 -19.04
CA SER A 165 -11.53 -31.30 -18.74
C SER A 165 -10.92 -30.56 -17.53
N ILE A 166 -10.95 -29.22 -17.58
CA ILE A 166 -10.45 -28.37 -16.49
C ILE A 166 -11.62 -27.94 -15.61
N LYS A 167 -11.63 -28.43 -14.38
CA LYS A 167 -12.56 -27.91 -13.36
C LYS A 167 -12.00 -26.60 -12.81
N LYS A 168 -12.69 -25.49 -13.11
CA LYS A 168 -12.39 -24.19 -12.50
C LYS A 168 -12.95 -24.18 -11.09
N GLY A 169 -12.10 -23.98 -10.11
CA GLY A 169 -12.50 -23.79 -8.73
C GLY A 169 -13.09 -22.40 -8.49
N ASN A 170 -13.62 -22.21 -7.31
CA ASN A 170 -14.28 -20.98 -6.90
C ASN A 170 -13.24 -19.85 -6.82
N SER A 171 -13.44 -18.78 -7.57
CA SER A 171 -12.54 -17.63 -7.76
C SER A 171 -12.33 -16.74 -6.51
N GLN A 172 -12.63 -17.23 -5.33
CA GLN A 172 -12.59 -16.44 -4.10
C GLN A 172 -11.21 -16.26 -3.45
N THR A 173 -10.16 -16.84 -4.01
CA THR A 173 -8.79 -16.74 -3.53
C THR A 173 -7.86 -16.09 -4.55
N GLN A 174 -8.25 -14.93 -5.06
CA GLN A 174 -7.31 -14.13 -5.85
C GLN A 174 -6.34 -13.44 -4.90
N VAL A 175 -5.07 -13.81 -4.96
CA VAL A 175 -4.00 -13.06 -4.32
C VAL A 175 -3.55 -11.99 -5.32
N TRP A 176 -3.75 -10.74 -4.98
CA TRP A 176 -3.28 -9.61 -5.76
C TRP A 176 -1.86 -9.26 -5.32
N ASN A 177 -1.01 -8.95 -6.26
CA ASN A 177 0.25 -8.30 -5.95
C ASN A 177 -0.06 -6.93 -5.31
N PRO A 178 0.41 -6.67 -4.09
CA PRO A 178 0.12 -5.46 -3.33
C PRO A 178 0.59 -4.17 -4.01
#